data_9c2f284f74055842a00176be0941c41b
#
_entry.id   9c2f284f74055842a00176be0941c41b
#
_cell.length_a   1.000
_cell.length_b   1.000
_cell.length_c   1.000
_cell.angle_alpha   90.00
_cell.angle_beta   90.00
_cell.angle_gamma   90.00
#
_symmetry.space_group_name_H-M   'P 1'
#
loop_
_entity.id
_entity.type
_entity.pdbx_description
1 polymer ?
#
loop_
_entity_poly.entity_id
_entity_poly.type
_entity_poly.pdbx_seq_one_letter_code
_entity_poly.pdbx_strand_id
1 'polypeptide(L)'
;YLGVSVGQLMENAGHAVAREVASRFKPGSKIVFFGGTGRNGGDGMVAARHLSSMGFKVSFILVGRESDLSDENTRRNWKALKAMSWSVEVKALADSSQIEPCGCDVCVDALLGTGVRGVVRQPILEAIKALNRSECFRVAVDVPSGINADTGEVLGAAVNADLTVTFHRSKAGFEA
;
A
#
# COMPACT_ATOMS: atom_id res chain seq x y z
N TYR A 1 -17.00 -1.58 -19.96
CA TYR A 1 -15.92 -2.38 -19.39
C TYR A 1 -15.34 -3.26 -20.49
N LEU A 2 -14.05 -3.11 -20.75
CA LEU A 2 -13.32 -3.73 -21.87
C LEU A 2 -12.99 -5.23 -21.65
N GLY A 3 -13.78 -5.96 -20.82
CA GLY A 3 -13.58 -7.38 -20.57
C GLY A 3 -12.40 -7.73 -19.63
N VAL A 4 -11.70 -6.72 -19.08
CA VAL A 4 -10.62 -6.94 -18.12
C VAL A 4 -11.19 -7.10 -16.71
N SER A 5 -10.90 -8.21 -16.04
CA SER A 5 -11.39 -8.45 -14.68
C SER A 5 -10.71 -7.53 -13.64
N VAL A 6 -11.40 -7.29 -12.52
CA VAL A 6 -10.82 -6.51 -11.40
C VAL A 6 -9.52 -7.15 -10.89
N GLY A 7 -9.44 -8.48 -10.87
CA GLY A 7 -8.23 -9.19 -10.47
C GLY A 7 -7.05 -8.95 -11.43
N GLN A 8 -7.31 -8.88 -12.73
CA GLN A 8 -6.26 -8.53 -13.72
C GLN A 8 -5.81 -7.07 -13.58
N LEU A 9 -6.75 -6.15 -13.32
CA LEU A 9 -6.39 -4.75 -13.08
C LEU A 9 -5.53 -4.61 -11.82
N MET A 10 -5.89 -5.29 -10.73
CA MET A 10 -5.13 -5.33 -9.49
C MET A 10 -3.73 -5.93 -9.69
N GLU A 11 -3.62 -7.02 -10.47
CA GLU A 11 -2.33 -7.63 -10.80
C GLU A 11 -1.43 -6.66 -11.58
N ASN A 12 -1.99 -5.98 -12.59
CA ASN A 12 -1.25 -4.98 -13.37
C ASN A 12 -0.82 -3.77 -12.52
N ALA A 13 -1.69 -3.29 -11.63
CA ALA A 13 -1.40 -2.19 -10.72
C ALA A 13 -0.24 -2.54 -9.77
N GLY A 14 -0.34 -3.66 -9.07
CA GLY A 14 0.72 -4.10 -8.16
C GLY A 14 2.04 -4.41 -8.87
N HIS A 15 2.00 -4.99 -10.07
CA HIS A 15 3.20 -5.19 -10.89
C HIS A 15 3.86 -3.86 -11.28
N ALA A 16 3.07 -2.84 -11.63
CA ALA A 16 3.62 -1.52 -11.94
C ALA A 16 4.35 -0.91 -10.73
N VAL A 17 3.75 -0.99 -9.52
CA VAL A 17 4.41 -0.55 -8.28
C VAL A 17 5.71 -1.31 -8.05
N ALA A 18 5.70 -2.64 -8.19
CA ALA A 18 6.90 -3.46 -8.00
C ALA A 18 8.02 -3.07 -8.97
N ARG A 19 7.70 -2.83 -10.24
CA ARG A 19 8.68 -2.38 -11.25
C ARG A 19 9.29 -1.02 -10.91
N GLU A 20 8.47 -0.08 -10.45
CA GLU A 20 8.94 1.26 -10.07
C GLU A 20 9.90 1.20 -8.87
N VAL A 21 9.61 0.37 -7.87
CA VAL A 21 10.51 0.16 -6.74
C VAL A 21 11.79 -0.57 -7.19
N ALA A 22 11.67 -1.65 -7.96
CA ALA A 22 12.81 -2.43 -8.42
C ALA A 22 13.75 -1.66 -9.38
N SER A 23 13.27 -0.61 -10.04
CA SER A 23 14.10 0.27 -10.87
C SER A 23 15.00 1.21 -10.07
N ARG A 24 14.70 1.43 -8.78
CA ARG A 24 15.38 2.39 -7.88
C ARG A 24 16.20 1.71 -6.80
N PHE A 25 15.83 0.50 -6.39
CA PHE A 25 16.45 -0.21 -5.28
C PHE A 25 16.98 -1.58 -5.73
N LYS A 26 17.97 -2.09 -5.00
CA LYS A 26 18.64 -3.36 -5.31
C LYS A 26 17.94 -4.54 -4.62
N PRO A 27 17.96 -5.75 -5.18
CA PRO A 27 17.62 -6.96 -4.46
C PRO A 27 18.33 -7.04 -3.11
N GLY A 28 17.64 -7.54 -2.09
CA GLY A 28 18.13 -7.53 -0.70
C GLY A 28 17.74 -6.31 0.12
N SER A 29 17.31 -5.19 -0.51
CA SER A 29 16.75 -4.04 0.23
C SER A 29 15.49 -4.44 1.00
N LYS A 30 15.30 -3.81 2.17
CA LYS A 30 14.15 -4.03 3.05
C LYS A 30 12.99 -3.15 2.62
N ILE A 31 11.86 -3.77 2.35
CA ILE A 31 10.62 -3.07 1.95
C ILE A 31 9.51 -3.43 2.93
N VAL A 32 8.89 -2.42 3.52
CA VAL A 32 7.75 -2.58 4.42
C VAL A 32 6.51 -1.98 3.77
N PHE A 33 5.48 -2.80 3.61
CA PHE A 33 4.17 -2.37 3.14
C PHE A 33 3.23 -2.09 4.31
N PHE A 34 2.52 -0.99 4.24
CA PHE A 34 1.33 -0.71 5.05
C PHE A 34 0.11 -0.78 4.14
N GLY A 35 -0.64 -1.87 4.22
CA GLY A 35 -1.82 -2.11 3.41
C GLY A 35 -3.11 -1.94 4.19
N GLY A 36 -4.09 -1.29 3.59
CA GLY A 36 -5.45 -1.25 4.11
C GLY A 36 -6.25 -2.49 3.74
N THR A 37 -7.50 -2.56 4.21
CA THR A 37 -8.41 -3.68 3.98
C THR A 37 -9.17 -3.60 2.64
N GLY A 38 -9.00 -2.50 1.90
CA GLY A 38 -9.63 -2.26 0.61
C GLY A 38 -8.78 -2.70 -0.60
N ARG A 39 -9.21 -2.29 -1.80
CA ARG A 39 -8.54 -2.64 -3.06
C ARG A 39 -7.12 -2.12 -3.15
N ASN A 40 -6.85 -0.91 -2.64
CA ASN A 40 -5.49 -0.35 -2.61
C ASN A 40 -4.52 -1.26 -1.83
N GLY A 41 -4.98 -1.81 -0.68
CA GLY A 41 -4.25 -2.86 0.02
C GLY A 41 -4.01 -4.09 -0.83
N GLY A 42 -4.99 -4.48 -1.65
CA GLY A 42 -4.87 -5.57 -2.63
C GLY A 42 -3.78 -5.32 -3.67
N ASP A 43 -3.70 -4.12 -4.22
CA ASP A 43 -2.63 -3.70 -5.15
C ASP A 43 -1.26 -3.78 -4.47
N GLY A 44 -1.17 -3.33 -3.21
CA GLY A 44 0.03 -3.47 -2.38
C GLY A 44 0.42 -4.93 -2.11
N MET A 45 -0.54 -5.83 -1.87
CA MET A 45 -0.27 -7.28 -1.69
C MET A 45 0.30 -7.91 -2.96
N VAL A 46 -0.20 -7.52 -4.12
CA VAL A 46 0.36 -7.96 -5.41
C VAL A 46 1.80 -7.45 -5.57
N ALA A 47 2.04 -6.16 -5.31
CA ALA A 47 3.38 -5.58 -5.38
C ALA A 47 4.37 -6.28 -4.44
N ALA A 48 3.95 -6.61 -3.23
CA ALA A 48 4.75 -7.34 -2.24
C ALA A 48 5.17 -8.72 -2.75
N ARG A 49 4.24 -9.47 -3.39
CA ARG A 49 4.56 -10.77 -4.01
C ARG A 49 5.62 -10.66 -5.10
N HIS A 50 5.45 -9.68 -5.99
CA HIS A 50 6.40 -9.46 -7.09
C HIS A 50 7.78 -9.07 -6.57
N LEU A 51 7.87 -8.13 -5.62
CA LEU A 51 9.15 -7.70 -5.04
C LEU A 51 9.85 -8.83 -4.28
N SER A 52 9.10 -9.65 -3.54
CA SER A 52 9.67 -10.85 -2.93
C SER A 52 10.27 -11.80 -3.96
N SER A 53 9.58 -12.02 -5.09
CA SER A 53 10.08 -12.84 -6.20
C SER A 53 11.32 -12.23 -6.90
N MET A 54 11.49 -10.92 -6.82
CA MET A 54 12.66 -10.19 -7.33
C MET A 54 13.83 -10.14 -6.34
N GLY A 55 13.73 -10.84 -5.19
CA GLY A 55 14.80 -10.96 -4.20
C GLY A 55 14.88 -9.85 -3.17
N PHE A 56 13.82 -9.04 -3.02
CA PHE A 56 13.71 -8.05 -1.94
C PHE A 56 13.28 -8.71 -0.62
N LYS A 57 13.68 -8.12 0.51
CA LYS A 57 13.22 -8.52 1.85
C LYS A 57 11.92 -7.79 2.15
N VAL A 58 10.81 -8.49 2.06
CA VAL A 58 9.48 -7.89 2.12
C VAL A 58 8.78 -8.24 3.42
N SER A 59 8.24 -7.21 4.11
CA SER A 59 7.28 -7.35 5.19
C SER A 59 5.98 -6.62 4.81
N PHE A 60 4.83 -7.20 5.12
CA PHE A 60 3.52 -6.62 4.85
C PHE A 60 2.70 -6.51 6.13
N ILE A 61 2.30 -5.30 6.48
CA ILE A 61 1.46 -4.97 7.62
C ILE A 61 0.06 -4.63 7.10
N LEU A 62 -0.91 -5.52 7.34
CA LEU A 62 -2.32 -5.22 7.14
C LEU A 62 -2.79 -4.34 8.29
N VAL A 63 -3.14 -3.09 8.01
CA VAL A 63 -3.69 -2.14 8.99
C VAL A 63 -5.19 -2.31 9.06
N GLY A 64 -5.64 -3.10 10.04
CA GLY A 64 -7.00 -3.54 10.23
C GLY A 64 -7.09 -5.04 10.53
N ARG A 65 -8.30 -5.56 10.53
CA ARG A 65 -8.54 -7.00 10.76
C ARG A 65 -8.67 -7.74 9.44
N GLU A 66 -8.26 -9.00 9.40
CA GLU A 66 -8.48 -9.86 8.22
C GLU A 66 -9.97 -10.02 7.87
N SER A 67 -10.85 -9.99 8.88
CA SER A 67 -12.31 -10.01 8.68
C SER A 67 -12.84 -8.82 7.91
N ASP A 68 -12.12 -7.69 7.92
CA ASP A 68 -12.55 -6.43 7.32
C ASP A 68 -12.14 -6.29 5.86
N LEU A 69 -11.44 -7.30 5.31
CA LEU A 69 -11.08 -7.34 3.88
C LEU A 69 -12.34 -7.30 3.01
N SER A 70 -12.59 -6.18 2.35
CA SER A 70 -13.87 -5.84 1.72
C SER A 70 -14.08 -6.45 0.33
N ASP A 71 -12.99 -6.77 -0.39
CA ASP A 71 -13.03 -7.20 -1.79
C ASP A 71 -12.51 -8.64 -1.92
N GLU A 72 -13.14 -9.44 -2.80
CA GLU A 72 -12.76 -10.84 -3.00
C GLU A 72 -11.32 -10.98 -3.52
N ASN A 73 -10.90 -10.12 -4.45
CA ASN A 73 -9.53 -10.14 -4.99
C ASN A 73 -8.52 -9.77 -3.91
N THR A 74 -8.84 -8.80 -3.04
CA THR A 74 -8.01 -8.46 -1.89
C THR A 74 -7.88 -9.64 -0.92
N ARG A 75 -8.99 -10.33 -0.60
CA ARG A 75 -8.95 -11.56 0.22
C ARG A 75 -8.11 -12.66 -0.40
N ARG A 76 -8.21 -12.85 -1.73
CA ARG A 76 -7.42 -13.83 -2.47
C ARG A 76 -5.93 -13.51 -2.42
N ASN A 77 -5.55 -12.24 -2.63
CA ASN A 77 -4.16 -11.80 -2.56
C ASN A 77 -3.58 -11.88 -1.14
N TRP A 78 -4.40 -11.60 -0.11
CA TRP A 78 -4.00 -11.81 1.28
C TRP A 78 -3.69 -13.27 1.59
N LYS A 79 -4.55 -14.21 1.15
CA LYS A 79 -4.29 -15.65 1.29
C LYS A 79 -3.01 -16.07 0.57
N ALA A 80 -2.79 -15.58 -0.65
CA ALA A 80 -1.58 -15.86 -1.41
C ALA A 80 -0.33 -15.35 -0.69
N LEU A 81 -0.38 -14.12 -0.15
CA LEU A 81 0.74 -13.53 0.58
C LEU A 81 1.07 -14.30 1.87
N LYS A 82 0.06 -14.72 2.63
CA LYS A 82 0.25 -15.59 3.81
C LYS A 82 0.85 -16.95 3.45
N ALA A 83 0.49 -17.50 2.30
CA ALA A 83 1.09 -18.75 1.82
C ALA A 83 2.58 -18.61 1.45
N MET A 84 3.09 -17.39 1.27
CA MET A 84 4.50 -17.09 1.00
C MET A 84 5.30 -16.78 2.28
N SER A 85 4.93 -17.33 3.43
CA SER A 85 5.52 -17.05 4.74
C SER A 85 7.02 -17.33 4.85
N TRP A 86 7.60 -18.11 3.92
CA TRP A 86 9.04 -18.34 3.83
C TRP A 86 9.81 -17.17 3.22
N SER A 87 9.14 -16.23 2.52
CA SER A 87 9.78 -15.13 1.78
C SER A 87 9.16 -13.76 2.08
N VAL A 88 7.99 -13.72 2.69
CA VAL A 88 7.30 -12.48 3.07
C VAL A 88 6.84 -12.60 4.53
N GLU A 89 7.27 -11.66 5.36
CA GLU A 89 6.72 -11.52 6.71
C GLU A 89 5.38 -10.80 6.65
N VAL A 90 4.32 -11.39 7.22
CA VAL A 90 2.98 -10.78 7.24
C VAL A 90 2.47 -10.61 8.65
N LYS A 91 1.85 -9.45 8.94
CA LYS A 91 1.19 -9.13 10.20
C LYS A 91 -0.13 -8.43 9.93
N ALA A 92 -1.12 -8.61 10.79
CA ALA A 92 -2.35 -7.82 10.81
C ALA A 92 -2.43 -7.05 12.14
N LEU A 93 -2.52 -5.73 12.07
CA LEU A 93 -2.54 -4.83 13.21
C LEU A 93 -3.82 -3.99 13.18
N ALA A 94 -4.76 -4.32 14.06
CA ALA A 94 -6.00 -3.56 14.25
C ALA A 94 -5.89 -2.53 15.41
N ASP A 95 -4.97 -2.74 16.32
CA ASP A 95 -4.70 -1.84 17.43
C ASP A 95 -3.65 -0.81 17.01
N SER A 96 -4.04 0.46 16.99
CA SER A 96 -3.16 1.57 16.62
C SER A 96 -1.93 1.72 17.54
N SER A 97 -1.99 1.24 18.79
CA SER A 97 -0.85 1.28 19.72
C SER A 97 0.31 0.36 19.32
N GLN A 98 0.06 -0.59 18.41
CA GLN A 98 1.06 -1.54 17.91
C GLN A 98 1.71 -1.07 16.60
N ILE A 99 1.27 0.07 16.05
CA ILE A 99 1.77 0.59 14.79
C ILE A 99 2.91 1.56 15.08
N GLU A 100 4.11 1.15 14.67
CA GLU A 100 5.34 1.90 14.92
C GLU A 100 6.06 2.25 13.60
N PRO A 101 6.90 3.30 13.59
CA PRO A 101 7.81 3.57 12.48
C PRO A 101 8.71 2.36 12.21
N CYS A 102 9.04 2.12 10.95
CA CYS A 102 9.87 0.99 10.56
C CYS A 102 11.27 1.43 10.10
N GLY A 103 12.28 0.62 10.46
CA GLY A 103 13.63 0.73 9.95
C GLY A 103 13.78 -0.11 8.66
N CYS A 104 13.63 0.53 7.51
CA CYS A 104 13.70 -0.11 6.20
C CYS A 104 14.26 0.85 5.14
N ASP A 105 14.54 0.34 3.94
CA ASP A 105 14.99 1.18 2.83
C ASP A 105 13.81 1.85 2.12
N VAL A 106 12.67 1.14 2.06
CA VAL A 106 11.44 1.62 1.39
C VAL A 106 10.23 1.28 2.24
N CYS A 107 9.37 2.29 2.49
CA CYS A 107 8.01 2.11 2.96
C CYS A 107 7.04 2.24 1.79
N VAL A 108 6.08 1.33 1.68
CA VAL A 108 5.01 1.42 0.68
C VAL A 108 3.67 1.66 1.36
N ASP A 109 3.08 2.81 1.04
CA ASP A 109 1.74 3.20 1.43
C ASP A 109 0.71 2.60 0.46
N ALA A 110 0.01 1.58 0.90
CA ALA A 110 -1.13 0.96 0.23
C ALA A 110 -2.37 0.95 1.14
N LEU A 111 -2.50 1.97 2.02
CA LEU A 111 -3.58 2.04 3.01
C LEU A 111 -4.91 2.40 2.37
N LEU A 112 -4.97 3.55 1.71
CA LEU A 112 -6.19 4.16 1.16
C LEU A 112 -5.97 4.57 -0.30
N GLY A 113 -6.95 4.31 -1.17
CA GLY A 113 -6.95 4.77 -2.56
C GLY A 113 -7.95 5.91 -2.78
N THR A 114 -8.40 6.11 -4.01
CA THR A 114 -9.30 7.20 -4.43
C THR A 114 -10.71 7.16 -3.82
N GLY A 115 -11.10 6.06 -3.18
CA GLY A 115 -12.44 5.87 -2.60
C GLY A 115 -12.66 6.54 -1.24
N VAL A 116 -11.65 7.20 -0.67
CA VAL A 116 -11.72 7.78 0.67
C VAL A 116 -12.63 8.99 0.71
N ARG A 117 -13.46 9.06 1.76
CA ARG A 117 -14.33 10.19 2.07
C ARG A 117 -14.24 10.53 3.55
N GLY A 118 -14.18 11.83 3.85
CA GLY A 118 -14.10 12.34 5.22
C GLY A 118 -12.75 12.13 5.90
N VAL A 119 -12.64 12.53 7.15
CA VAL A 119 -11.39 12.54 7.92
C VAL A 119 -10.88 11.12 8.19
N VAL A 120 -9.60 10.91 7.99
CA VAL A 120 -8.92 9.63 8.29
C VAL A 120 -8.99 9.33 9.79
N ARG A 121 -9.32 8.08 10.13
CA ARG A 121 -9.51 7.60 11.50
C ARG A 121 -8.52 6.49 11.85
N GLN A 122 -8.44 6.16 13.14
CA GLN A 122 -7.68 5.00 13.61
C GLN A 122 -8.24 3.69 13.03
N PRO A 123 -7.38 2.69 12.77
CA PRO A 123 -5.91 2.67 12.96
C PRO A 123 -5.11 3.31 11.81
N ILE A 124 -5.74 3.67 10.70
CA ILE A 124 -5.08 4.22 9.50
C ILE A 124 -4.35 5.53 9.81
N LEU A 125 -4.93 6.39 10.66
CA LEU A 125 -4.30 7.64 11.08
C LEU A 125 -2.92 7.40 11.71
N GLU A 126 -2.78 6.40 12.56
CA GLU A 126 -1.48 6.10 13.19
C GLU A 126 -0.51 5.48 12.19
N ALA A 127 -1.00 4.67 11.25
CA ALA A 127 -0.17 4.14 10.16
C ALA A 127 0.41 5.25 9.27
N ILE A 128 -0.37 6.26 8.94
CA ILE A 128 0.11 7.46 8.20
C ILE A 128 1.21 8.17 9.01
N LYS A 129 1.00 8.36 10.31
CA LYS A 129 2.01 8.99 11.16
C LYS A 129 3.29 8.15 11.29
N ALA A 130 3.15 6.83 11.39
CA ALA A 130 4.29 5.91 11.44
C ALA A 130 5.09 5.97 10.13
N LEU A 131 4.42 5.93 8.97
CA LEU A 131 5.03 6.12 7.66
C LEU A 131 5.82 7.44 7.57
N ASN A 132 5.20 8.55 8.00
CA ASN A 132 5.85 9.88 7.94
C ASN A 132 7.04 10.02 8.91
N ARG A 133 7.05 9.25 10.01
CA ARG A 133 8.17 9.21 10.98
C ARG A 133 9.27 8.22 10.59
N SER A 134 9.03 7.33 9.64
CA SER A 134 10.02 6.38 9.18
C SER A 134 11.08 7.06 8.32
N GLU A 135 12.36 6.82 8.63
CA GLU A 135 13.50 7.33 7.84
C GLU A 135 13.77 6.40 6.66
N CYS A 136 12.96 6.49 5.61
CA CYS A 136 13.01 5.65 4.42
C CYS A 136 12.42 6.36 3.21
N PHE A 137 12.63 5.82 2.01
CA PHE A 137 11.95 6.27 0.80
C PHE A 137 10.49 5.80 0.81
N ARG A 138 9.54 6.71 0.65
CA ARG A 138 8.09 6.45 0.75
C ARG A 138 7.45 6.40 -0.63
N VAL A 139 6.84 5.28 -0.94
CA VAL A 139 6.12 5.06 -2.20
C VAL A 139 4.63 4.95 -1.90
N ALA A 140 3.81 5.79 -2.51
CA ALA A 140 2.36 5.68 -2.43
C ALA A 140 1.78 4.92 -3.62
N VAL A 141 0.85 4.01 -3.33
CA VAL A 141 0.08 3.26 -4.32
C VAL A 141 -1.17 4.04 -4.68
N ASP A 142 -1.32 4.40 -5.93
CA ASP A 142 -2.40 5.16 -6.55
C ASP A 142 -2.50 6.63 -6.10
N VAL A 143 -2.66 6.90 -4.81
CA VAL A 143 -2.74 8.24 -4.19
C VAL A 143 -2.10 8.17 -2.82
N PRO A 144 -1.33 9.18 -2.37
CA PRO A 144 -0.88 9.22 -0.98
C PRO A 144 -2.08 9.15 -0.03
N SER A 145 -2.05 8.18 0.89
CA SER A 145 -3.16 7.96 1.81
C SER A 145 -3.45 9.20 2.64
N GLY A 146 -4.72 9.59 2.67
CA GLY A 146 -5.18 10.80 3.34
C GLY A 146 -5.29 12.03 2.44
N ILE A 147 -4.96 11.93 1.15
CA ILE A 147 -5.25 12.96 0.14
C ILE A 147 -6.57 12.66 -0.54
N ASN A 148 -7.43 13.65 -0.70
CA ASN A 148 -8.61 13.58 -1.54
C ASN A 148 -8.17 13.60 -3.02
N ALA A 149 -8.42 12.52 -3.75
CA ALA A 149 -7.99 12.37 -5.14
C ALA A 149 -8.63 13.38 -6.12
N ASP A 150 -9.79 13.93 -5.76
CA ASP A 150 -10.54 14.88 -6.59
C ASP A 150 -10.14 16.34 -6.33
N THR A 151 -9.82 16.68 -5.07
CA THR A 151 -9.59 18.08 -4.65
C THR A 151 -8.18 18.39 -4.20
N GLY A 152 -7.34 17.38 -3.90
CA GLY A 152 -6.01 17.56 -3.32
C GLY A 152 -6.00 17.84 -1.81
N GLU A 153 -7.16 18.01 -1.17
CA GLU A 153 -7.26 18.32 0.25
C GLU A 153 -6.73 17.20 1.14
N VAL A 154 -6.05 17.59 2.22
CA VAL A 154 -5.62 16.67 3.28
C VAL A 154 -6.79 16.32 4.19
N LEU A 155 -7.12 15.04 4.27
CA LEU A 155 -8.23 14.51 5.07
C LEU A 155 -7.84 14.27 6.54
N GLY A 156 -7.29 15.29 7.20
CA GLY A 156 -6.81 15.27 8.58
C GLY A 156 -5.34 14.89 8.72
N ALA A 157 -4.85 13.89 8.01
CA ALA A 157 -3.44 13.55 7.86
C ALA A 157 -3.21 12.86 6.51
N ALA A 158 -2.03 13.04 5.92
CA ALA A 158 -1.65 12.39 4.68
C ALA A 158 -0.22 11.87 4.73
N VAL A 159 0.08 10.87 3.92
CA VAL A 159 1.43 10.36 3.72
C VAL A 159 2.24 11.34 2.87
N ASN A 160 3.44 11.70 3.35
CA ASN A 160 4.42 12.48 2.61
C ASN A 160 5.23 11.54 1.70
N ALA A 161 4.66 11.18 0.56
CA ALA A 161 5.27 10.25 -0.37
C ALA A 161 6.40 10.92 -1.17
N ASP A 162 7.53 10.21 -1.34
CA ASP A 162 8.64 10.62 -2.22
C ASP A 162 8.35 10.23 -3.68
N LEU A 163 7.49 9.21 -3.87
CA LEU A 163 7.01 8.73 -5.16
C LEU A 163 5.56 8.28 -5.05
N THR A 164 4.74 8.67 -6.02
CA THR A 164 3.39 8.11 -6.19
C THR A 164 3.29 7.35 -7.51
N VAL A 165 2.90 6.07 -7.44
CA VAL A 165 2.61 5.25 -8.61
C VAL A 165 1.11 5.23 -8.82
N THR A 166 0.62 6.11 -9.67
CA THR A 166 -0.81 6.26 -9.96
C THR A 166 -1.22 5.46 -11.19
N PHE A 167 -2.47 4.99 -11.22
CA PHE A 167 -3.00 4.14 -12.27
C PHE A 167 -3.97 4.90 -13.17
N HIS A 168 -4.10 4.47 -14.42
CA HIS A 168 -4.94 5.05 -15.46
C HIS A 168 -4.43 6.41 -15.96
N ARG A 169 -4.49 7.44 -15.12
CA ARG A 169 -4.05 8.81 -15.38
C ARG A 169 -3.87 9.56 -14.06
N SER A 170 -3.24 10.72 -14.12
CA SER A 170 -3.14 11.65 -12.99
C SER A 170 -4.52 11.93 -12.39
N LYS A 171 -4.57 12.13 -11.10
CA LYS A 171 -5.80 12.51 -10.38
C LYS A 171 -5.93 14.03 -10.38
N ALA A 172 -7.15 14.55 -10.48
CA ALA A 172 -7.37 15.99 -10.47
C ALA A 172 -6.77 16.70 -9.25
N GLY A 173 -6.82 16.05 -8.08
CA GLY A 173 -6.21 16.57 -6.86
C GLY A 173 -4.68 16.64 -6.83
N PHE A 174 -3.98 16.13 -7.85
CA PHE A 174 -2.52 16.32 -7.99
C PHE A 174 -2.14 17.61 -8.73
N GLU A 175 -3.12 18.26 -9.34
CA GLU A 175 -2.97 19.50 -10.11
C GLU A 175 -3.51 20.72 -9.34
N ALA A 176 -4.05 20.49 -8.12
CA ALA A 176 -4.70 21.50 -7.27
C ALA A 176 -3.72 22.29 -6.40
#